data_44218c88774af40cd7a77acf23653741
#
_entry.id   44218c88774af40cd7a77acf23653741
#
_cell.length_a   1.000
_cell.length_b   1.000
_cell.length_c   1.000
_cell.angle_alpha   90.00
_cell.angle_beta   90.00
_cell.angle_gamma   90.00
#
_symmetry.space_group_name_H-M   'P 1'
#
loop_
_entity.id
_entity.type
_entity.pdbx_description
1 polymer ?
#
loop_
_entity_poly.entity_id
_entity_poly.type
_entity_poly.pdbx_seq_one_letter_code
_entity_poly.pdbx_strand_id
1 'polypeptide(L)'
;MTENAVNTAVTSTSSPAIPAETSAVSPATRAANRPLGTPLGKHPTRVLFLGAGELGKEVAIELMRLGAWVCAADSYAGAPAQQVAHEYRALDMANAAELQALFDEIKPDIIVPEVEAIATDVLAGTAAAGAQVVPSAEIAAICMDRERLRVLAHEELGLPTTPYRFAGSLEELRAGASEVGYPCVVKPVMSSSGHGQSVVRSADAIDAAWTEAQEGRRAADEGDVSRVIVEALAPLERELTVLTVSSSAGIVTCTPIGQRQESGDYRESWQPATEPDGEAERARDIARTAVEGLVAKAQAAGETGWGVFGVELFVLTDGSILFNEVSPRPHDTGMVTMASQRLSEFALHARAILGLPITPEHVSLTIPAGSVAASHAIVVAGDGEVEFTDVAAALAEPGXXXXTRHGPAHFCQARSAWPPPHGRGTGRRRVRSRRPCQGRPRGRCVDDYRGVVHDLISSAWPQYYCRPGRG
;
A
#
# COMPACT_ATOMS: atom_id res chain seq x y z
N MET A 1 56.07 38.73 -69.98
CA MET A 1 56.03 37.91 -68.79
C MET A 1 54.63 37.95 -68.33
N THR A 2 53.83 36.92 -68.67
CA THR A 2 52.39 36.85 -68.41
C THR A 2 52.15 35.66 -67.48
N GLU A 3 51.65 35.97 -66.30
CA GLU A 3 51.22 34.95 -65.38
C GLU A 3 49.75 34.54 -65.69
N ASN A 4 49.51 33.23 -65.86
CA ASN A 4 48.18 32.64 -66.02
C ASN A 4 47.66 32.28 -64.68
N ALA A 5 46.53 32.89 -64.26
CA ALA A 5 45.80 32.48 -63.08
C ALA A 5 44.74 31.38 -63.46
N VAL A 6 44.88 30.20 -62.91
CA VAL A 6 43.91 29.11 -63.07
C VAL A 6 42.81 29.25 -61.97
N ASN A 7 41.61 29.49 -62.40
CA ASN A 7 40.43 29.63 -61.50
C ASN A 7 39.82 28.25 -61.33
N THR A 8 40.00 27.65 -60.15
CA THR A 8 39.39 26.37 -59.81
C THR A 8 38.03 26.62 -59.05
N ALA A 9 36.94 26.36 -59.75
CA ALA A 9 35.60 26.42 -59.10
C ALA A 9 35.38 25.23 -58.13
N VAL A 10 35.26 25.52 -56.84
CA VAL A 10 34.88 24.52 -55.84
C VAL A 10 33.36 24.40 -55.83
N THR A 11 32.88 23.30 -56.36
CA THR A 11 31.43 22.94 -56.21
C THR A 11 31.16 22.45 -54.80
N SER A 12 30.43 23.22 -54.01
CA SER A 12 29.96 22.81 -52.69
C SER A 12 28.80 21.82 -52.85
N THR A 13 29.05 20.55 -52.55
CA THR A 13 27.96 19.57 -52.42
C THR A 13 27.32 19.75 -51.02
N SER A 14 26.08 20.24 -51.01
CA SER A 14 25.29 20.31 -49.80
C SER A 14 24.94 18.88 -49.36
N SER A 15 25.49 18.42 -48.22
CA SER A 15 25.02 17.19 -47.53
C SER A 15 23.56 17.35 -47.10
N PRO A 16 22.73 16.35 -47.32
CA PRO A 16 21.36 16.41 -46.79
C PRO A 16 21.39 16.47 -45.25
N ALA A 17 20.69 17.47 -44.72
CA ALA A 17 20.50 17.59 -43.25
C ALA A 17 19.77 16.35 -42.77
N ILE A 18 20.39 15.58 -41.85
CA ILE A 18 19.73 14.49 -41.13
C ILE A 18 18.64 15.15 -40.27
N PRO A 19 17.38 14.79 -40.41
CA PRO A 19 16.35 15.33 -39.50
C PRO A 19 16.75 14.93 -38.09
N ALA A 20 16.89 15.90 -37.21
CA ALA A 20 17.04 15.63 -35.79
C ALA A 20 15.76 14.99 -35.30
N GLU A 21 15.72 13.65 -35.21
CA GLU A 21 14.70 12.97 -34.45
C GLU A 21 14.89 13.43 -33.00
N THR A 22 14.05 14.39 -32.58
CA THR A 22 13.88 14.69 -31.19
C THR A 22 13.13 13.46 -30.61
N SER A 23 13.87 12.42 -30.21
CA SER A 23 13.27 11.33 -29.48
C SER A 23 12.67 11.93 -28.19
N ALA A 24 11.38 11.91 -28.08
CA ALA A 24 10.70 12.41 -26.89
C ALA A 24 11.21 11.65 -25.66
N VAL A 25 11.80 12.36 -24.71
CA VAL A 25 12.29 11.77 -23.46
C VAL A 25 11.11 11.09 -22.76
N SER A 26 11.28 9.84 -22.39
CA SER A 26 10.19 9.08 -21.76
C SER A 26 9.74 9.73 -20.44
N PRO A 27 8.47 9.55 -20.03
CA PRO A 27 8.00 10.05 -18.73
C PRO A 27 8.90 9.64 -17.57
N ALA A 28 9.34 8.39 -17.55
CA ALA A 28 10.24 7.88 -16.51
C ALA A 28 11.59 8.60 -16.50
N THR A 29 12.20 8.82 -17.68
CA THR A 29 13.45 9.56 -17.77
C THR A 29 13.29 11.01 -17.32
N ARG A 30 12.18 11.63 -17.67
CA ARG A 30 11.87 13.01 -17.27
C ARG A 30 11.70 13.11 -15.76
N ALA A 31 10.93 12.19 -15.16
CA ALA A 31 10.67 12.15 -13.72
C ALA A 31 11.96 11.84 -12.92
N ALA A 32 12.75 10.86 -13.37
CA ALA A 32 14.01 10.48 -12.69
C ALA A 32 15.07 11.61 -12.70
N ASN A 33 15.01 12.50 -13.69
CA ASN A 33 15.96 13.61 -13.83
C ASN A 33 15.40 14.95 -13.35
N ARG A 34 14.24 14.96 -12.68
CA ARG A 34 13.65 16.19 -12.16
C ARG A 34 14.55 16.79 -11.08
N PRO A 35 14.93 18.06 -11.19
CA PRO A 35 15.63 18.72 -10.08
C PRO A 35 14.72 18.86 -8.87
N LEU A 36 15.22 18.53 -7.68
CA LEU A 36 14.46 18.70 -6.45
C LEU A 36 14.69 20.10 -5.88
N GLY A 37 13.65 20.93 -5.90
CA GLY A 37 13.65 22.26 -5.32
C GLY A 37 13.18 22.25 -3.88
N THR A 38 13.80 23.07 -3.02
CA THR A 38 13.48 23.12 -1.60
C THR A 38 12.25 24.03 -1.34
N PRO A 39 11.53 23.83 -0.21
CA PRO A 39 10.27 24.55 0.06
C PRO A 39 10.39 26.08 0.04
N LEU A 40 11.52 26.63 0.48
CA LEU A 40 11.74 28.09 0.52
C LEU A 40 12.45 28.60 -0.73
N GLY A 41 12.75 27.73 -1.69
CA GLY A 41 13.36 28.09 -2.96
C GLY A 41 12.37 28.72 -3.92
N LYS A 42 12.89 29.30 -5.00
CA LYS A 42 12.04 29.90 -6.04
C LYS A 42 11.20 28.88 -6.80
N HIS A 43 11.66 27.64 -6.86
CA HIS A 43 11.02 26.55 -7.59
C HIS A 43 10.96 25.30 -6.67
N PRO A 44 10.09 25.31 -5.67
CA PRO A 44 9.96 24.13 -4.80
C PRO A 44 9.38 22.95 -5.56
N THR A 45 9.80 21.73 -5.20
CA THR A 45 9.14 20.52 -5.69
C THR A 45 7.83 20.37 -4.91
N ARG A 46 6.70 20.57 -5.58
CA ARG A 46 5.36 20.59 -4.97
C ARG A 46 4.70 19.21 -5.07
N VAL A 47 4.47 18.61 -3.91
CA VAL A 47 3.76 17.32 -3.80
C VAL A 47 2.39 17.57 -3.16
N LEU A 48 1.33 17.12 -3.82
CA LEU A 48 -0.03 17.25 -3.34
C LEU A 48 -0.58 15.85 -2.99
N PHE A 49 -0.95 15.65 -1.74
CA PHE A 49 -1.66 14.46 -1.30
C PHE A 49 -3.17 14.62 -1.50
N LEU A 50 -3.79 13.57 -2.04
CA LEU A 50 -5.24 13.42 -2.10
C LEU A 50 -5.63 12.28 -1.14
N GLY A 51 -6.00 12.66 0.06
CA GLY A 51 -6.12 11.83 1.25
C GLY A 51 -4.99 12.19 2.22
N ALA A 52 -5.33 12.47 3.46
CA ALA A 52 -4.39 12.96 4.47
C ALA A 52 -4.43 12.13 5.76
N GLY A 53 -4.59 10.82 5.61
CA GLY A 53 -4.68 9.87 6.71
C GLY A 53 -3.36 9.64 7.44
N GLU A 54 -3.36 8.63 8.30
CA GLU A 54 -2.24 8.27 9.17
C GLU A 54 -1.00 7.86 8.38
N LEU A 55 -1.17 7.00 7.38
CA LEU A 55 -0.06 6.55 6.54
C LEU A 55 0.49 7.72 5.71
N GLY A 56 -0.42 8.54 5.15
CA GLY A 56 -0.05 9.75 4.41
C GLY A 56 0.77 10.73 5.27
N LYS A 57 0.50 10.82 6.57
CA LYS A 57 1.29 11.64 7.50
C LYS A 57 2.75 11.20 7.53
N GLU A 58 2.99 9.89 7.64
CA GLU A 58 4.37 9.37 7.67
C GLU A 58 5.08 9.62 6.32
N VAL A 59 4.36 9.44 5.19
CA VAL A 59 4.92 9.75 3.86
C VAL A 59 5.25 11.24 3.75
N ALA A 60 4.35 12.12 4.23
CA ALA A 60 4.58 13.57 4.21
C ALA A 60 5.86 13.95 4.99
N ILE A 61 6.06 13.34 6.18
CA ILE A 61 7.27 13.54 6.99
C ILE A 61 8.52 13.14 6.18
N GLU A 62 8.49 11.99 5.53
CA GLU A 62 9.63 11.51 4.74
C GLU A 62 9.91 12.39 3.52
N LEU A 63 8.86 12.86 2.82
CA LEU A 63 9.02 13.80 1.72
C LEU A 63 9.66 15.12 2.18
N MET A 64 9.23 15.63 3.34
CA MET A 64 9.79 16.85 3.92
C MET A 64 11.26 16.66 4.32
N ARG A 65 11.65 15.47 4.82
CA ARG A 65 13.06 15.13 5.08
C ARG A 65 13.90 15.20 3.80
N LEU A 66 13.28 14.88 2.65
CA LEU A 66 13.94 14.94 1.34
C LEU A 66 13.85 16.33 0.69
N GLY A 67 13.22 17.29 1.37
CA GLY A 67 13.18 18.69 0.93
C GLY A 67 12.00 19.04 0.02
N ALA A 68 10.99 18.17 -0.11
CA ALA A 68 9.80 18.50 -0.89
C ALA A 68 8.86 19.46 -0.13
N TRP A 69 8.14 20.28 -0.87
CA TRP A 69 7.03 21.06 -0.34
C TRP A 69 5.76 20.20 -0.44
N VAL A 70 5.02 20.09 0.65
CA VAL A 70 3.86 19.19 0.75
C VAL A 70 2.59 19.95 1.04
N CYS A 71 1.54 19.70 0.27
CA CYS A 71 0.16 20.10 0.58
C CYS A 71 -0.67 18.83 0.80
N ALA A 72 -1.50 18.80 1.85
CA ALA A 72 -2.33 17.65 2.19
C ALA A 72 -3.81 18.00 2.08
N ALA A 73 -4.53 17.36 1.16
CA ALA A 73 -5.97 17.57 0.96
C ALA A 73 -6.76 16.37 1.55
N ASP A 74 -7.89 16.67 2.18
CA ASP A 74 -8.80 15.64 2.70
C ASP A 74 -10.22 16.20 2.75
N SER A 75 -11.20 15.35 3.01
CA SER A 75 -12.61 15.73 3.13
C SER A 75 -12.90 16.55 4.39
N TYR A 76 -12.00 16.58 5.36
CA TYR A 76 -12.16 17.31 6.62
C TYR A 76 -10.87 18.00 7.04
N ALA A 77 -10.99 19.03 7.86
CA ALA A 77 -9.84 19.77 8.38
C ALA A 77 -9.25 19.07 9.61
N GLY A 78 -7.93 19.14 9.78
CA GLY A 78 -7.23 18.55 10.92
C GLY A 78 -6.84 17.08 10.72
N ALA A 79 -6.99 16.56 9.51
CA ALA A 79 -6.57 15.20 9.17
C ALA A 79 -5.08 14.97 9.50
N PRO A 80 -4.66 13.74 9.78
CA PRO A 80 -3.30 13.47 10.29
C PRO A 80 -2.16 14.09 9.47
N ALA A 81 -2.14 13.94 8.15
CA ALA A 81 -1.06 14.51 7.32
C ALA A 81 -1.12 16.05 7.28
N GLN A 82 -2.30 16.65 7.44
CA GLN A 82 -2.45 18.10 7.48
C GLN A 82 -1.70 18.71 8.68
N GLN A 83 -1.50 17.94 9.75
CA GLN A 83 -0.82 18.40 10.96
C GLN A 83 0.68 18.64 10.76
N VAL A 84 1.25 18.08 9.70
CA VAL A 84 2.69 18.19 9.41
C VAL A 84 2.98 18.87 8.06
N ALA A 85 2.04 18.88 7.13
CA ALA A 85 2.23 19.46 5.80
C ALA A 85 2.49 20.98 5.85
N HIS A 86 3.10 21.53 4.80
CA HIS A 86 3.29 22.98 4.66
C HIS A 86 1.98 23.73 4.49
N GLU A 87 1.04 23.12 3.76
CA GLU A 87 -0.30 23.64 3.57
C GLU A 87 -1.31 22.50 3.56
N TYR A 88 -2.59 22.84 3.77
CA TYR A 88 -3.66 21.87 3.69
C TYR A 88 -4.93 22.45 3.08
N ARG A 89 -5.76 21.57 2.56
CA ARG A 89 -7.11 21.93 2.07
C ARG A 89 -8.13 20.89 2.52
N ALA A 90 -9.33 21.35 2.82
CA ALA A 90 -10.48 20.48 3.09
C ALA A 90 -11.49 20.70 1.96
N LEU A 91 -11.82 19.63 1.22
CA LEU A 91 -12.72 19.72 0.07
C LEU A 91 -13.25 18.32 -0.26
N ASP A 92 -14.31 18.27 -1.05
CA ASP A 92 -14.79 17.01 -1.59
C ASP A 92 -13.95 16.63 -2.83
N MET A 93 -13.03 15.69 -2.65
CA MET A 93 -12.13 15.24 -3.73
C MET A 93 -12.85 14.42 -4.81
N ALA A 94 -14.06 13.94 -4.54
CA ALA A 94 -14.90 13.29 -5.56
C ALA A 94 -15.61 14.32 -6.45
N ASN A 95 -15.65 15.58 -6.01
CA ASN A 95 -16.22 16.69 -6.79
C ASN A 95 -15.18 17.17 -7.83
N ALA A 96 -15.44 16.92 -9.10
CA ALA A 96 -14.50 17.24 -10.18
C ALA A 96 -14.12 18.73 -10.22
N ALA A 97 -15.09 19.64 -9.98
CA ALA A 97 -14.85 21.07 -10.04
C ALA A 97 -13.95 21.55 -8.88
N GLU A 98 -14.19 21.02 -7.67
CA GLU A 98 -13.36 21.35 -6.50
C GLU A 98 -11.94 20.81 -6.66
N LEU A 99 -11.80 19.59 -7.15
CA LEU A 99 -10.50 18.97 -7.37
C LEU A 99 -9.71 19.72 -8.45
N GLN A 100 -10.36 20.11 -9.56
CA GLN A 100 -9.69 20.88 -10.60
C GLN A 100 -9.24 22.25 -10.07
N ALA A 101 -10.09 22.92 -9.28
CA ALA A 101 -9.74 24.21 -8.67
C ALA A 101 -8.52 24.08 -7.74
N LEU A 102 -8.44 22.96 -7.00
CA LEU A 102 -7.28 22.67 -6.14
C LEU A 102 -6.00 22.53 -6.99
N PHE A 103 -6.06 21.79 -8.10
CA PHE A 103 -4.91 21.62 -8.99
C PHE A 103 -4.45 22.95 -9.59
N ASP A 104 -5.40 23.80 -9.99
CA ASP A 104 -5.10 25.11 -10.57
C ASP A 104 -4.48 26.05 -9.53
N GLU A 105 -4.89 25.96 -8.28
CA GLU A 105 -4.34 26.73 -7.16
C GLU A 105 -2.94 26.28 -6.78
N ILE A 106 -2.78 24.98 -6.49
CA ILE A 106 -1.53 24.42 -5.94
C ILE A 106 -0.47 24.26 -7.03
N LYS A 107 -0.87 23.92 -8.25
CA LYS A 107 0.03 23.62 -9.39
C LYS A 107 1.09 22.59 -8.98
N PRO A 108 0.65 21.39 -8.58
CA PRO A 108 1.59 20.39 -8.10
C PRO A 108 2.46 19.84 -9.22
N ASP A 109 3.73 19.55 -8.91
CA ASP A 109 4.61 18.77 -9.78
C ASP A 109 4.24 17.29 -9.71
N ILE A 110 3.82 16.85 -8.52
CA ILE A 110 3.53 15.45 -8.23
C ILE A 110 2.23 15.38 -7.42
N ILE A 111 1.33 14.47 -7.80
CA ILE A 111 0.07 14.19 -7.10
C ILE A 111 0.15 12.78 -6.54
N VAL A 112 -0.25 12.61 -5.27
CA VAL A 112 -0.20 11.32 -4.57
C VAL A 112 -1.62 10.98 -4.10
N PRO A 113 -2.36 10.13 -4.84
CA PRO A 113 -3.65 9.64 -4.36
C PRO A 113 -3.43 8.59 -3.25
N GLU A 114 -3.97 8.88 -2.07
CA GLU A 114 -3.90 8.02 -0.88
C GLU A 114 -5.27 7.45 -0.50
N VAL A 115 -6.32 7.91 -1.17
CA VAL A 115 -7.70 7.41 -0.98
C VAL A 115 -8.34 7.13 -2.34
N GLU A 116 -9.41 6.36 -2.31
CA GLU A 116 -10.08 5.94 -3.55
C GLU A 116 -11.22 6.88 -3.96
N ALA A 117 -11.72 7.71 -3.03
CA ALA A 117 -12.84 8.64 -3.31
C ALA A 117 -12.31 9.93 -3.96
N ILE A 118 -11.93 9.84 -5.23
CA ILE A 118 -11.33 10.94 -6.01
C ILE A 118 -12.00 10.98 -7.40
N ALA A 119 -12.16 12.18 -7.95
CA ALA A 119 -12.62 12.36 -9.34
C ALA A 119 -11.50 11.88 -10.30
N THR A 120 -11.51 10.61 -10.64
CA THR A 120 -10.44 9.93 -11.39
C THR A 120 -10.21 10.52 -12.77
N ASP A 121 -11.26 11.00 -13.45
CA ASP A 121 -11.14 11.62 -14.78
C ASP A 121 -10.33 12.93 -14.71
N VAL A 122 -10.51 13.72 -13.63
CA VAL A 122 -9.75 14.96 -13.42
C VAL A 122 -8.26 14.61 -13.15
N LEU A 123 -8.03 13.57 -12.35
CA LEU A 123 -6.67 13.08 -12.09
C LEU A 123 -5.98 12.62 -13.37
N ALA A 124 -6.67 11.82 -14.19
CA ALA A 124 -6.15 11.33 -15.48
C ALA A 124 -5.87 12.49 -16.44
N GLY A 125 -6.78 13.47 -16.51
CA GLY A 125 -6.58 14.67 -17.34
C GLY A 125 -5.34 15.47 -16.91
N THR A 126 -5.13 15.61 -15.61
CA THR A 126 -3.98 16.34 -15.05
C THR A 126 -2.67 15.58 -15.31
N ALA A 127 -2.70 14.25 -15.21
CA ALA A 127 -1.56 13.40 -15.57
C ALA A 127 -1.23 13.55 -17.06
N ALA A 128 -2.23 13.53 -17.93
CA ALA A 128 -2.05 13.73 -19.38
C ALA A 128 -1.48 15.13 -19.71
N ALA A 129 -1.80 16.14 -18.89
CA ALA A 129 -1.24 17.49 -19.02
C ALA A 129 0.19 17.61 -18.51
N GLY A 130 0.76 16.57 -17.89
CA GLY A 130 2.18 16.49 -17.55
C GLY A 130 2.51 16.45 -16.06
N ALA A 131 1.53 16.50 -15.16
CA ALA A 131 1.77 16.27 -13.75
C ALA A 131 2.08 14.79 -13.52
N GLN A 132 3.02 14.50 -12.63
CA GLN A 132 3.33 13.12 -12.28
C GLN A 132 2.33 12.65 -11.21
N VAL A 133 1.70 11.50 -11.42
CA VAL A 133 0.82 10.88 -10.42
C VAL A 133 1.53 9.62 -9.89
N VAL A 134 1.60 9.44 -8.57
CA VAL A 134 2.29 8.30 -7.92
C VAL A 134 1.44 7.76 -6.78
N PRO A 135 0.96 6.52 -6.87
CA PRO A 135 1.04 5.64 -8.03
C PRO A 135 0.25 6.21 -9.21
N SER A 136 0.48 5.69 -10.38
CA SER A 136 -0.12 6.27 -11.59
C SER A 136 -1.66 6.22 -11.54
N ALA A 137 -2.29 7.10 -12.30
CA ALA A 137 -3.76 7.16 -12.40
C ALA A 137 -4.33 5.83 -12.93
N GLU A 138 -3.65 5.21 -13.91
CA GLU A 138 -4.07 3.91 -14.44
C GLU A 138 -3.98 2.81 -13.39
N ILE A 139 -2.90 2.78 -12.61
CA ILE A 139 -2.75 1.79 -11.52
C ILE A 139 -3.84 2.00 -10.46
N ALA A 140 -4.08 3.25 -10.07
CA ALA A 140 -5.12 3.57 -9.09
C ALA A 140 -6.48 3.04 -9.58
N ALA A 141 -6.81 3.29 -10.86
CA ALA A 141 -8.07 2.84 -11.45
C ALA A 141 -8.19 1.30 -11.51
N ILE A 142 -7.08 0.60 -11.80
CA ILE A 142 -7.08 -0.88 -11.81
C ILE A 142 -7.28 -1.42 -10.37
N CYS A 143 -6.53 -0.89 -9.41
CA CYS A 143 -6.57 -1.41 -8.04
C CYS A 143 -7.88 -1.07 -7.30
N MET A 144 -8.58 -0.01 -7.72
CA MET A 144 -9.90 0.33 -7.18
C MET A 144 -11.01 -0.60 -7.65
N ASP A 145 -10.78 -1.31 -8.73
CA ASP A 145 -11.79 -2.16 -9.40
C ASP A 145 -11.36 -3.63 -9.28
N ARG A 146 -12.01 -4.39 -8.40
CA ARG A 146 -11.70 -5.81 -8.18
C ARG A 146 -11.80 -6.65 -9.45
N GLU A 147 -12.70 -6.28 -10.37
CA GLU A 147 -12.82 -7.01 -11.65
C GLU A 147 -11.57 -6.78 -12.51
N ARG A 148 -11.17 -5.52 -12.71
CA ARG A 148 -9.97 -5.19 -13.49
C ARG A 148 -8.71 -5.82 -12.87
N LEU A 149 -8.56 -5.72 -11.55
CA LEU A 149 -7.40 -6.28 -10.85
C LEU A 149 -7.38 -7.82 -10.94
N ARG A 150 -8.53 -8.47 -10.75
CA ARG A 150 -8.61 -9.94 -10.82
C ARG A 150 -8.35 -10.46 -12.23
N VAL A 151 -8.89 -9.78 -13.26
CA VAL A 151 -8.63 -10.12 -14.68
C VAL A 151 -7.12 -9.96 -14.97
N LEU A 152 -6.52 -8.84 -14.58
CA LEU A 152 -5.08 -8.65 -14.75
C LEU A 152 -4.30 -9.78 -14.06
N ALA A 153 -4.57 -10.03 -12.78
CA ALA A 153 -3.80 -11.01 -12.00
C ALA A 153 -3.96 -12.43 -12.54
N HIS A 154 -5.19 -12.88 -12.75
CA HIS A 154 -5.46 -14.27 -13.09
C HIS A 154 -5.38 -14.54 -14.58
N GLU A 155 -6.08 -13.74 -15.40
CA GLU A 155 -6.24 -14.04 -16.83
C GLU A 155 -5.05 -13.56 -17.66
N GLU A 156 -4.48 -12.40 -17.34
CA GLU A 156 -3.34 -11.88 -18.10
C GLU A 156 -1.99 -12.35 -17.58
N LEU A 157 -1.82 -12.38 -16.25
CA LEU A 157 -0.52 -12.71 -15.63
C LEU A 157 -0.42 -14.17 -15.16
N GLY A 158 -1.53 -14.92 -15.14
CA GLY A 158 -1.55 -16.33 -14.74
C GLY A 158 -1.27 -16.55 -13.24
N LEU A 159 -1.48 -15.54 -12.41
CA LEU A 159 -1.25 -15.68 -10.97
C LEU A 159 -2.32 -16.60 -10.34
N PRO A 160 -1.92 -17.42 -9.37
CA PRO A 160 -2.89 -18.26 -8.65
C PRO A 160 -3.82 -17.40 -7.79
N THR A 161 -5.13 -17.58 -7.95
CA THR A 161 -6.16 -16.87 -7.19
C THR A 161 -7.21 -17.88 -6.71
N THR A 162 -8.10 -17.46 -5.82
CA THR A 162 -9.30 -18.25 -5.51
C THR A 162 -10.18 -18.38 -6.77
N PRO A 163 -10.86 -19.53 -6.97
CA PRO A 163 -11.88 -19.61 -8.02
C PRO A 163 -12.94 -18.53 -7.85
N TYR A 164 -13.36 -17.89 -8.94
CA TYR A 164 -14.27 -16.74 -8.87
C TYR A 164 -15.21 -16.64 -10.08
N ARG A 165 -16.29 -15.86 -9.91
CA ARG A 165 -17.17 -15.40 -11.00
C ARG A 165 -17.59 -13.96 -10.72
N PHE A 166 -17.80 -13.20 -11.78
CA PHE A 166 -18.40 -11.86 -11.68
C PHE A 166 -19.90 -11.95 -11.98
N ALA A 167 -20.69 -11.09 -11.37
CA ALA A 167 -22.13 -11.06 -11.55
C ALA A 167 -22.64 -9.61 -11.54
N GLY A 168 -23.43 -9.26 -12.56
CA GLY A 168 -24.11 -7.98 -12.68
C GLY A 168 -25.58 -8.04 -12.29
N SER A 169 -26.07 -9.21 -11.89
CA SER A 169 -27.45 -9.41 -11.43
C SER A 169 -27.51 -10.50 -10.38
N LEU A 170 -28.60 -10.53 -9.62
CA LEU A 170 -28.85 -11.58 -8.63
C LEU A 170 -28.89 -12.97 -9.26
N GLU A 171 -29.46 -13.07 -10.48
CA GLU A 171 -29.52 -14.35 -11.21
C GLU A 171 -28.11 -14.85 -11.55
N GLU A 172 -27.25 -13.95 -12.09
CA GLU A 172 -25.85 -14.28 -12.38
C GLU A 172 -25.09 -14.65 -11.09
N LEU A 173 -25.36 -13.95 -9.98
CA LEU A 173 -24.74 -14.28 -8.70
C LEU A 173 -25.12 -15.68 -8.22
N ARG A 174 -26.40 -16.04 -8.33
CA ARG A 174 -26.86 -17.40 -7.98
C ARG A 174 -26.16 -18.47 -8.82
N ALA A 175 -26.05 -18.23 -10.14
CA ALA A 175 -25.35 -19.15 -11.03
C ALA A 175 -23.86 -19.23 -10.71
N GLY A 176 -23.19 -18.10 -10.52
CA GLY A 176 -21.76 -18.03 -10.18
C GLY A 176 -21.45 -18.70 -8.83
N ALA A 177 -22.28 -18.47 -7.81
CA ALA A 177 -22.12 -19.09 -6.51
C ALA A 177 -22.29 -20.62 -6.56
N SER A 178 -23.24 -21.08 -7.39
CA SER A 178 -23.43 -22.53 -7.61
C SER A 178 -22.22 -23.16 -8.29
N GLU A 179 -21.59 -22.44 -9.23
CA GLU A 179 -20.40 -22.91 -9.95
C GLU A 179 -19.15 -22.90 -9.06
N VAL A 180 -18.95 -21.81 -8.31
CA VAL A 180 -17.81 -21.65 -7.38
C VAL A 180 -17.92 -22.64 -6.21
N GLY A 181 -19.15 -22.90 -5.77
CA GLY A 181 -19.45 -23.79 -4.65
C GLY A 181 -19.57 -23.05 -3.30
N TYR A 182 -20.12 -23.76 -2.31
CA TYR A 182 -20.30 -23.21 -0.98
C TYR A 182 -19.35 -23.90 0.02
N PRO A 183 -18.83 -23.17 1.02
CA PRO A 183 -19.04 -21.75 1.27
C PRO A 183 -18.26 -20.86 0.27
N CYS A 184 -18.83 -19.67 -0.01
CA CYS A 184 -18.19 -18.68 -0.88
C CYS A 184 -18.27 -17.29 -0.23
N VAL A 185 -17.56 -16.33 -0.83
CA VAL A 185 -17.55 -14.92 -0.37
C VAL A 185 -18.07 -14.05 -1.51
N VAL A 186 -19.04 -13.19 -1.20
CA VAL A 186 -19.56 -12.19 -2.14
C VAL A 186 -19.04 -10.82 -1.74
N LYS A 187 -18.49 -10.06 -2.71
CA LYS A 187 -17.92 -8.73 -2.48
C LYS A 187 -18.37 -7.78 -3.60
N PRO A 188 -18.70 -6.52 -3.31
CA PRO A 188 -18.85 -5.52 -4.39
C PRO A 188 -17.53 -5.36 -5.16
N VAL A 189 -17.61 -5.10 -6.45
CA VAL A 189 -16.41 -4.84 -7.27
C VAL A 189 -15.70 -3.57 -6.77
N MET A 190 -16.45 -2.56 -6.35
CA MET A 190 -15.88 -1.31 -5.83
C MET A 190 -16.28 -1.12 -4.36
N SER A 191 -15.42 -1.52 -3.45
CA SER A 191 -15.54 -1.27 -2.01
C SER A 191 -14.17 -1.41 -1.35
N SER A 192 -14.05 -0.98 -0.10
CA SER A 192 -12.81 -1.10 0.69
C SER A 192 -13.12 -1.57 2.10
N SER A 193 -12.11 -2.04 2.83
CA SER A 193 -12.20 -2.41 4.25
C SER A 193 -13.34 -3.40 4.55
N GLY A 194 -13.61 -4.32 3.62
CA GLY A 194 -14.62 -5.36 3.82
C GLY A 194 -16.08 -4.91 3.76
N HIS A 195 -16.36 -3.64 3.45
CA HIS A 195 -17.73 -3.16 3.35
C HIS A 195 -18.51 -3.89 2.25
N GLY A 196 -19.71 -4.36 2.58
CA GLY A 196 -20.58 -5.10 1.67
C GLY A 196 -20.13 -6.53 1.40
N GLN A 197 -19.16 -7.06 2.16
CA GLN A 197 -18.65 -8.41 1.98
C GLN A 197 -19.41 -9.39 2.87
N SER A 198 -19.87 -10.50 2.30
CA SER A 198 -20.60 -11.55 3.02
C SER A 198 -20.01 -12.93 2.79
N VAL A 199 -19.92 -13.74 3.84
CA VAL A 199 -19.61 -15.18 3.72
C VAL A 199 -20.93 -15.94 3.57
N VAL A 200 -21.11 -16.58 2.44
CA VAL A 200 -22.33 -17.30 2.05
C VAL A 200 -22.08 -18.80 2.21
N ARG A 201 -22.83 -19.45 3.13
CA ARG A 201 -22.62 -20.86 3.46
C ARG A 201 -23.54 -21.80 2.69
N SER A 202 -24.63 -21.26 2.12
CA SER A 202 -25.63 -22.03 1.36
C SER A 202 -26.39 -21.13 0.40
N ALA A 203 -27.06 -21.72 -0.58
CA ALA A 203 -27.82 -20.99 -1.60
C ALA A 203 -28.89 -20.06 -1.01
N ASP A 204 -29.44 -20.42 0.14
CA ASP A 204 -30.52 -19.64 0.79
C ASP A 204 -30.06 -18.25 1.25
N ALA A 205 -28.73 -18.05 1.44
CA ALA A 205 -28.18 -16.78 1.92
C ALA A 205 -27.75 -15.82 0.77
N ILE A 206 -27.85 -16.24 -0.49
CA ILE A 206 -27.37 -15.44 -1.64
C ILE A 206 -28.11 -14.11 -1.77
N ASP A 207 -29.43 -14.11 -1.57
CA ASP A 207 -30.25 -12.91 -1.73
C ASP A 207 -29.86 -11.83 -0.71
N ALA A 208 -29.60 -12.25 0.52
CA ALA A 208 -29.12 -11.35 1.57
C ALA A 208 -27.72 -10.79 1.25
N ALA A 209 -26.81 -11.66 0.74
CA ALA A 209 -25.47 -11.24 0.35
C ALA A 209 -25.48 -10.24 -0.81
N TRP A 210 -26.37 -10.42 -1.79
CA TRP A 210 -26.58 -9.47 -2.87
C TRP A 210 -26.99 -8.10 -2.32
N THR A 211 -28.00 -8.09 -1.43
CA THR A 211 -28.50 -6.87 -0.81
C THR A 211 -27.37 -6.14 -0.04
N GLU A 212 -26.64 -6.88 0.79
CA GLU A 212 -25.52 -6.33 1.57
C GLU A 212 -24.44 -5.75 0.66
N ALA A 213 -24.13 -6.43 -0.47
CA ALA A 213 -23.15 -5.95 -1.42
C ALA A 213 -23.61 -4.65 -2.10
N GLN A 214 -24.92 -4.52 -2.39
CA GLN A 214 -25.45 -3.28 -2.99
C GLN A 214 -25.45 -2.12 -1.98
N GLU A 215 -25.69 -2.40 -0.72
CA GLU A 215 -25.68 -1.38 0.34
C GLU A 215 -24.26 -0.93 0.73
N GLY A 216 -23.29 -1.86 0.71
CA GLY A 216 -21.90 -1.61 1.10
C GLY A 216 -21.00 -1.09 -0.02
N ARG A 217 -21.53 -0.86 -1.21
CA ARG A 217 -20.75 -0.34 -2.34
C ARG A 217 -20.35 1.12 -2.14
N ARG A 218 -19.27 1.53 -2.74
CA ARG A 218 -18.95 2.96 -2.84
C ARG A 218 -19.90 3.63 -3.83
N ALA A 219 -20.19 4.90 -3.58
CA ALA A 219 -21.21 5.67 -4.28
C ALA A 219 -21.14 5.52 -5.80
N ALA A 220 -22.14 4.86 -6.34
CA ALA A 220 -22.54 4.99 -7.73
C ALA A 220 -23.74 5.94 -7.77
N ASP A 221 -24.09 6.44 -8.93
CA ASP A 221 -25.30 7.25 -9.08
C ASP A 221 -26.52 6.46 -8.58
N GLU A 222 -27.48 7.14 -7.99
CA GLU A 222 -28.70 6.52 -7.47
C GLU A 222 -29.38 5.68 -8.56
N GLY A 223 -29.54 4.39 -8.28
CA GLY A 223 -30.20 3.45 -9.19
C GLY A 223 -29.29 2.51 -9.95
N ASP A 224 -27.98 2.76 -9.99
CA ASP A 224 -27.05 1.83 -10.65
C ASP A 224 -26.82 0.59 -9.79
N VAL A 225 -26.85 -0.58 -10.44
CA VAL A 225 -26.55 -1.85 -9.78
C VAL A 225 -25.05 -2.13 -9.89
N SER A 226 -24.39 -2.23 -8.77
CA SER A 226 -22.96 -2.55 -8.75
C SER A 226 -22.73 -4.03 -9.05
N ARG A 227 -21.76 -4.31 -9.91
CA ARG A 227 -21.29 -5.69 -10.10
C ARG A 227 -20.66 -6.21 -8.83
N VAL A 228 -20.72 -7.52 -8.66
CA VAL A 228 -20.09 -8.22 -7.53
C VAL A 228 -19.15 -9.31 -8.04
N ILE A 229 -18.19 -9.69 -7.20
CA ILE A 229 -17.41 -10.92 -7.39
C ILE A 229 -17.87 -11.94 -6.34
N VAL A 230 -18.05 -13.19 -6.75
CA VAL A 230 -18.23 -14.33 -5.84
C VAL A 230 -16.99 -15.20 -5.96
N GLU A 231 -16.39 -15.53 -4.83
CA GLU A 231 -15.13 -16.28 -4.73
C GLU A 231 -15.28 -17.47 -3.79
N ALA A 232 -14.61 -18.58 -4.09
CA ALA A 232 -14.51 -19.70 -3.17
C ALA A 232 -13.90 -19.24 -1.83
N LEU A 233 -14.47 -19.70 -0.73
CA LEU A 233 -13.87 -19.42 0.59
C LEU A 233 -12.59 -20.25 0.72
N ALA A 234 -11.46 -19.58 0.71
CA ALA A 234 -10.16 -20.24 0.77
C ALA A 234 -9.94 -20.94 2.13
N PRO A 235 -9.37 -22.16 2.15
CA PRO A 235 -8.97 -22.79 3.41
C PRO A 235 -7.70 -22.14 3.96
N LEU A 236 -7.89 -20.93 4.46
CA LEU A 236 -6.84 -20.00 4.85
C LEU A 236 -6.08 -20.49 6.09
N GLU A 237 -4.77 -20.58 6.03
CA GLU A 237 -3.90 -20.78 7.19
C GLU A 237 -3.48 -19.42 7.77
N ARG A 238 -2.98 -18.52 6.92
CA ARG A 238 -2.57 -17.17 7.33
C ARG A 238 -2.51 -16.22 6.13
N GLU A 239 -2.39 -14.95 6.43
CA GLU A 239 -2.22 -13.89 5.43
C GLU A 239 -0.80 -13.35 5.48
N LEU A 240 -0.27 -12.98 4.31
CA LEU A 240 1.00 -12.29 4.17
C LEU A 240 0.79 -11.01 3.36
N THR A 241 1.55 -9.97 3.69
CA THR A 241 1.73 -8.81 2.82
C THR A 241 3.17 -8.79 2.32
N VAL A 242 3.36 -8.62 1.01
CA VAL A 242 4.68 -8.38 0.43
C VAL A 242 4.70 -6.95 -0.10
N LEU A 243 5.35 -6.05 0.62
CA LEU A 243 5.59 -4.71 0.11
C LEU A 243 6.53 -4.83 -1.09
N THR A 244 6.07 -4.32 -2.21
CA THR A 244 6.80 -4.33 -3.48
C THR A 244 6.95 -2.89 -3.93
N VAL A 245 8.14 -2.50 -4.36
CA VAL A 245 8.43 -1.09 -4.67
C VAL A 245 8.92 -0.98 -6.10
N SER A 246 8.23 -0.17 -6.89
CA SER A 246 8.68 0.24 -8.22
C SER A 246 9.32 1.62 -8.14
N SER A 247 10.49 1.78 -8.76
CA SER A 247 11.26 3.03 -8.73
C SER A 247 12.06 3.20 -10.03
N SER A 248 12.81 4.30 -10.13
CA SER A 248 13.68 4.54 -11.29
C SER A 248 14.79 3.49 -11.45
N ALA A 249 15.05 2.67 -10.41
CA ALA A 249 16.03 1.58 -10.47
C ALA A 249 15.39 0.21 -10.75
N GLY A 250 14.07 0.16 -10.98
CA GLY A 250 13.32 -1.08 -11.20
C GLY A 250 12.48 -1.47 -9.99
N ILE A 251 12.17 -2.76 -9.88
CA ILE A 251 11.26 -3.29 -8.85
C ILE A 251 12.04 -4.10 -7.82
N VAL A 252 11.78 -3.84 -6.54
CA VAL A 252 12.31 -4.61 -5.42
C VAL A 252 11.17 -5.07 -4.51
N THR A 253 11.30 -6.27 -3.91
CA THR A 253 10.33 -6.81 -2.96
C THR A 253 10.94 -6.84 -1.56
N CYS A 254 10.16 -6.45 -0.56
CA CYS A 254 10.54 -6.57 0.84
C CYS A 254 10.42 -8.02 1.33
N THR A 255 10.97 -8.29 2.50
CA THR A 255 10.71 -9.56 3.21
C THR A 255 9.21 -9.63 3.54
N PRO A 256 8.55 -10.78 3.34
CA PRO A 256 7.14 -10.89 3.66
C PRO A 256 6.82 -10.52 5.10
N ILE A 257 5.65 -9.92 5.27
CA ILE A 257 5.10 -9.46 6.56
C ILE A 257 3.92 -10.37 6.89
N GLY A 258 3.93 -10.96 8.08
CA GLY A 258 2.77 -11.66 8.60
C GLY A 258 1.80 -10.66 9.21
N GLN A 259 0.50 -10.96 9.18
CA GLN A 259 -0.51 -10.05 9.69
C GLN A 259 -1.64 -10.78 10.40
N ARG A 260 -2.36 -10.02 11.22
CA ARG A 260 -3.61 -10.45 11.83
C ARG A 260 -4.63 -9.32 11.67
N GLN A 261 -5.79 -9.70 11.17
CA GLN A 261 -6.95 -8.82 11.09
C GLN A 261 -8.03 -9.29 12.06
N GLU A 262 -8.92 -8.41 12.44
CA GLU A 262 -10.07 -8.72 13.27
C GLU A 262 -11.27 -7.91 12.75
N SER A 263 -12.29 -8.62 12.30
CA SER A 263 -13.49 -8.01 11.67
C SER A 263 -13.15 -7.11 10.47
N GLY A 264 -12.12 -7.46 9.70
CA GLY A 264 -11.68 -6.68 8.54
C GLY A 264 -10.70 -5.55 8.88
N ASP A 265 -10.45 -5.29 10.17
CA ASP A 265 -9.52 -4.24 10.59
C ASP A 265 -8.15 -4.82 10.91
N TYR A 266 -7.11 -4.12 10.50
CA TYR A 266 -5.73 -4.41 10.87
C TYR A 266 -5.56 -4.37 12.40
N ARG A 267 -4.91 -5.38 12.95
CA ARG A 267 -4.57 -5.43 14.40
C ARG A 267 -3.08 -5.56 14.64
N GLU A 268 -2.40 -6.44 13.92
CA GLU A 268 -0.98 -6.72 14.13
C GLU A 268 -0.29 -7.06 12.83
N SER A 269 1.01 -6.73 12.77
CA SER A 269 1.91 -7.24 11.74
C SER A 269 3.27 -7.53 12.34
N TRP A 270 4.01 -8.45 11.72
CA TRP A 270 5.36 -8.81 12.17
C TRP A 270 6.24 -9.14 10.97
N GLN A 271 7.55 -8.84 11.12
CA GLN A 271 8.52 -9.04 10.06
C GLN A 271 9.88 -9.46 10.64
N PRO A 272 10.54 -10.50 10.09
CA PRO A 272 10.02 -11.34 9.01
C PRO A 272 8.86 -12.22 9.47
N ALA A 273 8.00 -12.60 8.54
CA ALA A 273 7.03 -13.65 8.78
C ALA A 273 7.80 -14.97 8.96
N THR A 274 7.29 -15.85 9.84
CA THR A 274 7.92 -17.15 10.07
C THR A 274 7.42 -18.12 9.00
N GLU A 275 8.24 -18.38 7.99
CA GLU A 275 7.85 -19.16 6.82
C GLU A 275 8.69 -20.42 6.69
N PRO A 276 8.10 -21.51 6.16
CA PRO A 276 8.87 -22.67 5.72
C PRO A 276 9.86 -22.29 4.61
N ASP A 277 10.88 -23.10 4.43
CA ASP A 277 11.90 -22.90 3.40
C ASP A 277 11.26 -22.70 2.01
N GLY A 278 11.65 -21.64 1.33
CA GLY A 278 11.21 -21.31 -0.02
C GLY A 278 9.86 -20.60 -0.12
N GLU A 279 9.11 -20.48 0.96
CA GLU A 279 7.80 -19.79 0.93
C GLU A 279 7.97 -18.29 0.65
N ALA A 280 8.94 -17.68 1.32
CA ALA A 280 9.22 -16.25 1.15
C ALA A 280 9.55 -15.90 -0.32
N GLU A 281 10.29 -16.78 -0.99
CA GLU A 281 10.62 -16.62 -2.42
C GLU A 281 9.36 -16.67 -3.27
N ARG A 282 8.52 -17.70 -3.08
CA ARG A 282 7.27 -17.85 -3.84
C ARG A 282 6.34 -16.64 -3.61
N ALA A 283 6.23 -16.16 -2.37
CA ALA A 283 5.42 -15.00 -2.05
C ALA A 283 5.94 -13.73 -2.78
N ARG A 284 7.27 -13.54 -2.76
CA ARG A 284 7.89 -12.40 -3.46
C ARG A 284 7.73 -12.48 -4.97
N ASP A 285 7.78 -13.68 -5.55
CA ASP A 285 7.62 -13.85 -7.00
C ASP A 285 6.19 -13.50 -7.43
N ILE A 286 5.18 -13.95 -6.69
CA ILE A 286 3.77 -13.59 -6.96
C ILE A 286 3.62 -12.05 -6.88
N ALA A 287 4.13 -11.45 -5.82
CA ALA A 287 4.01 -10.01 -5.60
C ALA A 287 4.75 -9.21 -6.69
N ARG A 288 5.95 -9.65 -7.05
CA ARG A 288 6.74 -9.02 -8.13
C ARG A 288 5.98 -9.08 -9.45
N THR A 289 5.46 -10.25 -9.82
CA THR A 289 4.72 -10.44 -11.07
C THR A 289 3.48 -9.53 -11.14
N ALA A 290 2.73 -9.44 -10.03
CA ALA A 290 1.55 -8.56 -9.96
C ALA A 290 1.93 -7.10 -10.21
N VAL A 291 3.01 -6.62 -9.54
CA VAL A 291 3.43 -5.23 -9.66
C VAL A 291 4.06 -4.95 -11.03
N GLU A 292 4.81 -5.91 -11.60
CA GLU A 292 5.32 -5.79 -12.99
C GLU A 292 4.18 -5.59 -13.97
N GLY A 293 3.07 -6.34 -13.82
CA GLY A 293 1.88 -6.18 -14.65
C GLY A 293 1.25 -4.80 -14.50
N LEU A 294 1.09 -4.32 -13.27
CA LEU A 294 0.55 -2.99 -13.01
C LEU A 294 1.44 -1.89 -13.61
N VAL A 295 2.76 -2.00 -13.44
CA VAL A 295 3.73 -1.05 -13.99
C VAL A 295 3.67 -1.05 -15.53
N ALA A 296 3.52 -2.22 -16.15
CA ALA A 296 3.38 -2.31 -17.60
C ALA A 296 2.11 -1.58 -18.10
N LYS A 297 0.98 -1.69 -17.36
CA LYS A 297 -0.26 -0.95 -17.70
C LYS A 297 -0.02 0.57 -17.60
N ALA A 298 0.63 1.03 -16.52
CA ALA A 298 0.96 2.45 -16.35
C ALA A 298 1.86 2.94 -17.48
N GLN A 299 2.89 2.19 -17.85
CA GLN A 299 3.82 2.56 -18.92
C GLN A 299 3.11 2.62 -20.27
N ALA A 300 2.17 1.71 -20.53
CA ALA A 300 1.35 1.74 -21.74
C ALA A 300 0.47 3.00 -21.79
N ALA A 301 0.06 3.53 -20.63
CA ALA A 301 -0.67 4.79 -20.51
C ALA A 301 0.25 6.03 -20.52
N GLY A 302 1.57 5.83 -20.64
CA GLY A 302 2.54 6.93 -20.65
C GLY A 302 2.94 7.43 -19.25
N GLU A 303 2.67 6.65 -18.22
CA GLU A 303 2.95 6.98 -16.81
C GLU A 303 4.18 6.22 -16.29
N THR A 304 4.68 6.55 -15.10
CA THR A 304 5.89 5.90 -14.57
C THR A 304 5.62 4.56 -13.89
N GLY A 305 4.48 4.43 -13.23
CA GLY A 305 4.14 3.23 -12.44
C GLY A 305 4.98 3.08 -11.16
N TRP A 306 5.58 4.15 -10.66
CA TRP A 306 6.38 4.11 -9.43
C TRP A 306 5.50 4.14 -8.19
N GLY A 307 6.01 3.62 -7.08
CA GLY A 307 5.31 3.63 -5.80
C GLY A 307 5.62 2.41 -4.95
N VAL A 308 5.03 2.38 -3.78
CA VAL A 308 4.97 1.20 -2.90
C VAL A 308 3.63 0.51 -3.15
N PHE A 309 3.66 -0.80 -3.16
CA PHE A 309 2.49 -1.66 -3.38
C PHE A 309 2.41 -2.67 -2.25
N GLY A 310 1.33 -2.66 -1.49
CA GLY A 310 1.02 -3.69 -0.50
C GLY A 310 0.31 -4.85 -1.19
N VAL A 311 1.05 -5.91 -1.50
CA VAL A 311 0.47 -7.10 -2.17
C VAL A 311 0.04 -8.09 -1.10
N GLU A 312 -1.25 -8.33 -1.01
CA GLU A 312 -1.83 -9.26 -0.05
C GLU A 312 -1.95 -10.67 -0.65
N LEU A 313 -1.51 -11.64 0.12
CA LEU A 313 -1.46 -13.04 -0.29
C LEU A 313 -2.11 -13.93 0.77
N PHE A 314 -2.80 -14.97 0.32
CA PHE A 314 -3.34 -16.02 1.19
C PHE A 314 -2.39 -17.22 1.16
N VAL A 315 -1.96 -17.68 2.32
CA VAL A 315 -1.27 -18.97 2.46
C VAL A 315 -2.32 -19.97 2.93
N LEU A 316 -2.51 -21.01 2.16
CA LEU A 316 -3.52 -22.02 2.42
C LEU A 316 -2.97 -23.16 3.29
N THR A 317 -3.86 -23.94 3.86
CA THR A 317 -3.51 -25.06 4.74
C THR A 317 -2.68 -26.16 4.06
N ASP A 318 -2.66 -26.19 2.74
CA ASP A 318 -1.80 -27.12 1.96
C ASP A 318 -0.44 -26.51 1.59
N GLY A 319 -0.18 -25.26 2.00
CA GLY A 319 1.06 -24.55 1.71
C GLY A 319 1.09 -23.80 0.38
N SER A 320 0.00 -23.84 -0.39
CA SER A 320 -0.10 -23.03 -1.61
C SER A 320 -0.30 -21.56 -1.27
N ILE A 321 0.13 -20.68 -2.17
CA ILE A 321 0.01 -19.23 -1.98
C ILE A 321 -0.85 -18.67 -3.12
N LEU A 322 -1.88 -17.91 -2.75
CA LEU A 322 -2.77 -17.26 -3.71
C LEU A 322 -2.63 -15.74 -3.63
N PHE A 323 -2.68 -15.09 -4.78
CA PHE A 323 -2.83 -13.65 -4.88
C PHE A 323 -4.26 -13.27 -4.42
N ASN A 324 -4.34 -12.25 -3.57
CA ASN A 324 -5.62 -11.72 -3.11
C ASN A 324 -5.88 -10.32 -3.67
N GLU A 325 -5.09 -9.33 -3.27
CA GLU A 325 -5.36 -7.92 -3.57
C GLU A 325 -4.05 -7.12 -3.64
N VAL A 326 -4.09 -5.91 -4.23
CA VAL A 326 -2.98 -4.94 -4.18
C VAL A 326 -3.53 -3.59 -3.74
N SER A 327 -2.90 -3.02 -2.72
CA SER A 327 -3.04 -1.61 -2.38
C SER A 327 -1.88 -0.85 -3.01
N PRO A 328 -2.12 0.08 -3.96
CA PRO A 328 -1.03 0.77 -4.65
C PRO A 328 -0.51 1.98 -3.85
N ARG A 329 -0.28 1.77 -2.56
CA ARG A 329 0.14 2.78 -1.58
C ARG A 329 0.71 2.07 -0.35
N PRO A 330 1.28 2.81 0.61
CA PRO A 330 1.67 2.22 1.90
C PRO A 330 0.49 1.46 2.53
N HIS A 331 0.80 0.39 3.23
CA HIS A 331 -0.17 -0.56 3.77
C HIS A 331 -0.04 -0.64 5.29
N ASP A 332 -1.15 -0.72 6.02
CA ASP A 332 -1.14 -0.77 7.49
C ASP A 332 -0.15 -1.80 8.04
N THR A 333 -0.07 -2.96 7.40
CA THR A 333 0.86 -4.01 7.82
C THR A 333 2.32 -3.56 7.70
N GLY A 334 2.61 -2.65 6.77
CA GLY A 334 3.96 -2.13 6.52
C GLY A 334 4.48 -1.20 7.61
N MET A 335 3.64 -0.77 8.55
CA MET A 335 4.08 0.00 9.72
C MET A 335 5.25 -0.68 10.44
N VAL A 336 5.29 -2.01 10.44
CA VAL A 336 6.39 -2.76 11.08
C VAL A 336 7.77 -2.43 10.48
N THR A 337 7.81 -2.01 9.20
CA THR A 337 9.06 -1.68 8.52
C THR A 337 9.81 -0.51 9.16
N MET A 338 9.12 0.35 9.90
CA MET A 338 9.77 1.44 10.64
C MET A 338 10.69 0.92 11.75
N ALA A 339 10.48 -0.33 12.22
CA ALA A 339 11.30 -0.98 13.24
C ALA A 339 12.20 -2.08 12.67
N SER A 340 11.87 -2.62 11.51
CA SER A 340 12.50 -3.84 10.99
C SER A 340 13.44 -3.61 9.81
N GLN A 341 13.22 -2.57 9.00
CA GLN A 341 13.95 -2.36 7.74
C GLN A 341 14.85 -1.13 7.76
N ARG A 342 15.80 -1.11 6.83
CA ARG A 342 16.70 0.02 6.62
C ARG A 342 15.92 1.28 6.25
N LEU A 343 14.95 1.17 5.33
CA LEU A 343 14.01 2.23 5.04
C LEU A 343 12.59 1.71 5.28
N SER A 344 11.80 2.49 5.99
CA SER A 344 10.38 2.19 6.17
C SER A 344 9.63 2.24 4.84
N GLU A 345 8.47 1.63 4.77
CA GLU A 345 7.61 1.74 3.58
C GLU A 345 7.35 3.20 3.20
N PHE A 346 7.26 4.08 4.19
CA PHE A 346 7.02 5.52 3.96
C PHE A 346 8.23 6.18 3.30
N ALA A 347 9.43 5.87 3.77
CA ALA A 347 10.67 6.38 3.16
C ALA A 347 10.87 5.81 1.75
N LEU A 348 10.48 4.55 1.54
CA LEU A 348 10.50 3.92 0.22
C LEU A 348 9.50 4.62 -0.72
N HIS A 349 8.27 4.86 -0.24
CA HIS A 349 7.24 5.53 -1.05
C HIS A 349 7.65 6.97 -1.38
N ALA A 350 8.17 7.72 -0.40
CA ALA A 350 8.66 9.09 -0.62
C ALA A 350 9.77 9.13 -1.69
N ARG A 351 10.69 8.14 -1.67
CA ARG A 351 11.70 8.03 -2.71
C ARG A 351 11.10 7.74 -4.09
N ALA A 352 10.15 6.81 -4.16
CA ALA A 352 9.48 6.48 -5.42
C ALA A 352 8.72 7.70 -5.97
N ILE A 353 8.00 8.43 -5.12
CA ILE A 353 7.30 9.68 -5.47
C ILE A 353 8.27 10.67 -6.14
N LEU A 354 9.45 10.84 -5.57
CA LEU A 354 10.44 11.81 -6.06
C LEU A 354 11.31 11.26 -7.21
N GLY A 355 11.05 10.04 -7.70
CA GLY A 355 11.82 9.43 -8.80
C GLY A 355 13.20 8.95 -8.39
N LEU A 356 13.46 8.80 -7.10
CA LEU A 356 14.77 8.37 -6.59
C LEU A 356 14.92 6.85 -6.68
N PRO A 357 16.13 6.35 -6.91
CA PRO A 357 16.35 4.91 -7.04
C PRO A 357 16.21 4.18 -5.70
N ILE A 358 15.65 2.98 -5.78
CA ILE A 358 15.51 2.07 -4.64
C ILE A 358 16.15 0.73 -5.01
N THR A 359 17.05 0.26 -4.15
CA THR A 359 17.83 -0.97 -4.37
C THR A 359 17.50 -2.01 -3.28
N PRO A 360 17.87 -3.28 -3.49
CA PRO A 360 17.64 -4.31 -2.46
C PRO A 360 18.22 -3.98 -1.08
N GLU A 361 19.30 -3.20 -1.02
CA GLU A 361 19.87 -2.78 0.27
C GLU A 361 18.89 -1.91 1.08
N HIS A 362 18.08 -1.09 0.40
CA HIS A 362 17.13 -0.20 1.06
C HIS A 362 16.00 -0.97 1.78
N VAL A 363 15.68 -2.18 1.32
CA VAL A 363 14.62 -3.03 1.90
C VAL A 363 15.18 -4.13 2.80
N SER A 364 16.50 -4.11 3.09
CA SER A 364 17.13 -5.10 3.95
C SER A 364 16.68 -4.95 5.41
N LEU A 365 16.55 -6.07 6.10
CA LEU A 365 16.23 -6.07 7.53
C LEU A 365 17.43 -5.54 8.32
N THR A 366 17.17 -4.75 9.36
CA THR A 366 18.19 -4.19 10.27
C THR A 366 18.12 -4.79 11.65
N ILE A 367 17.13 -5.61 11.91
CA ILE A 367 16.98 -6.32 13.19
C ILE A 367 17.96 -7.50 13.26
N PRO A 368 18.38 -7.91 14.46
CA PRO A 368 19.29 -9.03 14.61
C PRO A 368 18.75 -10.32 14.01
N ALA A 369 19.63 -11.17 13.50
CA ALA A 369 19.23 -12.47 12.94
C ALA A 369 18.46 -13.29 13.99
N GLY A 370 17.33 -13.84 13.58
CA GLY A 370 16.45 -14.61 14.47
C GLY A 370 15.51 -13.76 15.32
N SER A 371 15.55 -12.42 15.15
CA SER A 371 14.60 -11.52 15.80
C SER A 371 13.42 -11.21 14.88
N VAL A 372 12.31 -10.79 15.47
CA VAL A 372 11.10 -10.35 14.79
C VAL A 372 10.73 -8.97 15.33
N ALA A 373 10.43 -8.04 14.45
CA ALA A 373 9.78 -6.78 14.83
C ALA A 373 8.28 -6.94 14.67
N ALA A 374 7.49 -6.24 15.48
CA ALA A 374 6.04 -6.28 15.39
C ALA A 374 5.45 -4.87 15.50
N SER A 375 4.31 -4.67 14.88
CA SER A 375 3.48 -3.47 14.99
C SER A 375 2.10 -3.90 15.46
N HIS A 376 1.50 -3.13 16.38
CA HIS A 376 0.18 -3.42 16.92
C HIS A 376 -0.67 -2.15 16.92
N ALA A 377 -1.89 -2.24 16.37
CA ALA A 377 -2.83 -1.14 16.34
C ALA A 377 -3.65 -1.10 17.64
N ILE A 378 -3.60 0.01 18.35
CA ILE A 378 -4.48 0.26 19.49
C ILE A 378 -5.67 1.06 18.96
N VAL A 379 -6.80 0.41 18.84
CA VAL A 379 -8.03 1.01 18.32
C VAL A 379 -8.91 1.48 19.47
N VAL A 380 -9.28 2.75 19.44
CA VAL A 380 -10.12 3.37 20.46
C VAL A 380 -11.45 3.75 19.82
N ALA A 381 -12.54 3.30 20.42
CA ALA A 381 -13.89 3.61 19.97
C ALA A 381 -14.51 4.67 20.89
N GLY A 382 -15.27 5.58 20.31
CA GLY A 382 -16.00 6.63 21.06
C GLY A 382 -15.88 8.00 20.44
N ASP A 383 -16.61 8.95 20.99
CA ASP A 383 -16.61 10.36 20.56
C ASP A 383 -15.87 11.21 21.60
N GLY A 384 -15.13 12.21 21.14
CA GLY A 384 -14.44 13.15 22.00
C GLY A 384 -12.93 13.17 21.82
N GLU A 385 -12.25 13.92 22.69
CA GLU A 385 -10.80 14.02 22.69
C GLU A 385 -10.17 12.77 23.30
N VAL A 386 -9.06 12.32 22.70
CA VAL A 386 -8.32 11.17 23.20
C VAL A 386 -7.07 11.67 23.93
N GLU A 387 -6.89 11.20 25.17
CA GLU A 387 -5.69 11.47 25.96
C GLU A 387 -4.99 10.14 26.30
N PHE A 388 -3.69 10.10 26.03
CA PHE A 388 -2.87 8.92 26.32
C PHE A 388 -2.10 9.15 27.64
N THR A 389 -2.37 8.34 28.63
CA THR A 389 -1.66 8.38 29.94
C THR A 389 -0.53 7.35 29.95
N ASP A 390 0.39 7.50 30.90
CA ASP A 390 1.47 6.54 31.18
C ASP A 390 2.37 6.24 29.97
N VAL A 391 2.43 7.16 29.01
CA VAL A 391 3.23 7.01 27.77
C VAL A 391 4.72 6.79 28.08
N ALA A 392 5.24 7.49 29.09
CA ALA A 392 6.64 7.33 29.48
C ALA A 392 6.94 5.91 29.98
N ALA A 393 6.03 5.33 30.75
CA ALA A 393 6.18 3.96 31.24
C ALA A 393 6.11 2.96 30.07
N ALA A 394 5.15 3.16 29.16
CA ALA A 394 5.01 2.30 27.99
C ALA A 394 6.27 2.33 27.10
N LEU A 395 6.84 3.50 26.87
CA LEU A 395 8.04 3.66 26.04
C LEU A 395 9.33 3.20 26.77
N ALA A 396 9.28 2.99 28.08
CA ALA A 396 10.39 2.45 28.83
C ALA A 396 10.47 0.91 28.78
N GLU A 397 9.42 0.26 28.30
CA GLU A 397 9.43 -1.21 28.17
C GLU A 397 10.47 -1.64 27.12
N PRO A 398 11.25 -2.65 27.43
CA PRO A 398 12.26 -3.14 26.49
C PRO A 398 11.64 -3.58 25.15
N GLY A 399 12.16 -2.99 24.10
CA GLY A 399 11.61 -3.25 22.78
C GLY A 399 10.66 -2.20 22.21
N UNK A 400 10.01 -1.46 22.89
CA UNK A 400 9.14 -0.48 22.36
C UNK A 400 9.92 0.58 21.68
N UNK A 401 9.69 0.65 20.70
CA UNK A 401 10.47 1.54 19.91
C UNK A 401 9.80 2.81 19.70
N UNK A 402 8.67 2.77 19.51
CA UNK A 402 7.99 3.99 19.23
C UNK A 402 6.55 3.88 19.54
N UNK A 403 6.11 4.54 19.75
CA UNK A 403 4.80 4.74 19.76
C UNK A 403 4.60 5.80 18.86
N THR A 404 4.16 5.61 17.78
CA THR A 404 3.68 6.66 16.88
C THR A 404 2.26 7.02 17.23
N ARG A 405 2.01 8.29 17.41
CA ARG A 405 0.67 8.81 17.68
C ARG A 405 0.14 9.46 16.43
N HIS A 406 -0.99 8.95 15.97
CA HIS A 406 -1.70 9.52 14.84
C HIS A 406 -2.96 10.20 15.38
N GLY A 407 -3.28 11.35 14.93
CA GLY A 407 -4.33 12.28 15.25
C GLY A 407 -5.59 11.89 16.02
N PRO A 408 -6.60 12.72 16.16
CA PRO A 408 -7.66 12.50 17.15
C PRO A 408 -8.58 11.33 16.87
N ALA A 409 -8.46 10.72 15.72
CA ALA A 409 -9.39 9.65 15.36
C ALA A 409 -8.70 8.30 15.21
N HIS A 410 -8.54 7.50 16.18
CA HIS A 410 -8.67 6.05 16.04
C HIS A 410 -7.42 5.15 16.10
N PHE A 411 -6.18 5.60 15.87
CA PHE A 411 -5.06 4.65 15.88
C PHE A 411 -3.87 5.13 16.70
N CYS A 412 -3.49 4.34 17.70
CA CYS A 412 -2.18 4.40 18.32
C CYS A 412 -1.45 3.10 17.99
N GLN A 413 -0.29 3.19 17.37
CA GLN A 413 0.51 2.01 17.05
C GLN A 413 1.76 1.98 17.93
N ALA A 414 1.94 0.89 18.64
CA ALA A 414 3.15 0.62 19.40
C ALA A 414 3.99 -0.41 18.64
N ARG A 415 5.30 -0.22 18.66
CA ARG A 415 6.24 -1.14 17.99
C ARG A 415 7.17 -1.75 19.02
N SER A 416 7.48 -3.02 18.85
CA SER A 416 8.49 -3.68 19.68
C SER A 416 9.46 -4.45 18.78
N ALA A 417 10.75 -4.39 19.11
CA ALA A 417 11.77 -5.25 18.56
C ALA A 417 12.08 -6.34 19.59
N TRP A 418 11.95 -7.59 19.19
CA TRP A 418 12.09 -8.74 20.08
C TRP A 418 13.52 -9.29 20.05
N PRO A 419 14.15 -9.58 21.19
CA PRO A 419 15.43 -10.28 21.20
C PRO A 419 15.23 -11.77 20.88
N PRO A 420 16.22 -12.42 20.29
CA PRO A 420 16.12 -13.84 19.95
C PRO A 420 15.92 -14.71 21.20
N PRO A 421 15.26 -15.87 21.07
CA PRO A 421 14.88 -16.70 22.22
C PRO A 421 16.07 -17.35 23.01
N HIS A 422 17.30 -17.02 22.70
CA HIS A 422 18.49 -17.61 23.30
C HIS A 422 19.49 -16.61 23.92
N GLY A 423 19.07 -15.38 24.22
CA GLY A 423 19.92 -14.44 24.97
C GLY A 423 19.86 -14.69 26.48
N ARG A 424 21.01 -14.88 27.14
CA ARG A 424 21.08 -15.00 28.61
C ARG A 424 20.81 -13.63 29.23
N GLY A 425 19.55 -13.35 29.53
CA GLY A 425 19.19 -12.21 30.36
C GLY A 425 18.89 -12.69 31.78
N THR A 426 19.48 -12.05 32.76
CA THR A 426 19.26 -12.34 34.17
C THR A 426 17.95 -11.78 34.67
N GLY A 427 16.86 -12.39 34.28
CA GLY A 427 15.55 -12.10 34.82
C GLY A 427 14.74 -13.39 34.92
N ARG A 428 14.45 -13.78 36.16
CA ARG A 428 13.83 -15.06 36.47
C ARG A 428 12.40 -15.17 35.98
N ARG A 429 12.20 -15.73 34.79
CA ARG A 429 11.06 -16.63 34.52
C ARG A 429 11.56 -17.72 33.56
N ARG A 430 11.62 -18.94 34.03
CA ARG A 430 11.96 -20.10 33.21
C ARG A 430 10.83 -20.35 32.21
N VAL A 431 11.00 -19.85 30.99
CA VAL A 431 10.33 -20.47 29.86
C VAL A 431 11.08 -21.77 29.59
N ARG A 432 10.46 -22.91 29.84
CA ARG A 432 11.05 -24.21 29.52
C ARG A 432 11.29 -24.26 28.02
N SER A 433 12.55 -24.34 27.62
CA SER A 433 12.92 -24.61 26.23
C SER A 433 12.28 -25.94 25.82
N ARG A 434 11.30 -25.89 24.96
CA ARG A 434 10.81 -27.10 24.30
C ARG A 434 11.72 -27.37 23.10
N ARG A 435 12.06 -28.63 22.93
CA ARG A 435 12.93 -29.15 21.87
C ARG A 435 12.38 -28.76 20.46
N PRO A 436 13.25 -28.68 19.43
CA PRO A 436 12.77 -28.38 18.07
C PRO A 436 11.64 -29.31 17.65
N CYS A 437 10.67 -28.74 16.96
CA CYS A 437 9.48 -29.47 16.49
C CYS A 437 9.83 -30.47 15.38
N GLN A 438 10.41 -31.60 15.76
CA GLN A 438 10.49 -32.72 14.83
C GLN A 438 9.27 -33.61 15.06
N GLY A 439 8.37 -33.66 14.09
CA GLY A 439 7.29 -34.63 14.05
C GLY A 439 5.90 -34.17 14.52
N ARG A 440 5.58 -32.87 14.52
CA ARG A 440 4.22 -32.39 14.81
C ARG A 440 3.56 -31.73 13.58
N PRO A 441 2.24 -31.80 13.47
CA PRO A 441 1.54 -31.14 12.34
C PRO A 441 1.80 -29.64 12.31
N ARG A 442 1.92 -29.09 11.12
CA ARG A 442 2.41 -27.72 10.81
C ARG A 442 1.61 -26.58 11.48
N GLY A 443 0.37 -26.79 11.86
CA GLY A 443 -0.49 -25.73 12.45
C GLY A 443 -0.12 -25.23 13.84
N ARG A 444 0.63 -25.99 14.62
CA ARG A 444 0.86 -25.66 16.05
C ARG A 444 2.06 -24.74 16.32
N CYS A 445 2.98 -24.56 15.36
CA CYS A 445 4.12 -23.66 15.59
C CYS A 445 3.72 -22.18 15.43
N VAL A 446 2.71 -21.93 14.63
CA VAL A 446 2.20 -20.54 14.41
C VAL A 446 1.40 -20.06 15.63
N ASP A 447 0.65 -20.97 16.26
CA ASP A 447 -0.14 -20.63 17.45
C ASP A 447 0.73 -20.32 18.67
N ASP A 448 1.92 -20.93 18.79
CA ASP A 448 2.86 -20.63 19.89
C ASP A 448 3.45 -19.21 19.74
N TYR A 449 3.67 -18.73 18.52
CA TYR A 449 4.12 -17.35 18.28
C TYR A 449 2.99 -16.34 18.48
N ARG A 450 1.78 -16.67 18.05
CA ARG A 450 0.58 -15.84 18.29
C ARG A 450 0.33 -15.65 19.79
N GLY A 451 0.43 -16.72 20.56
CA GLY A 451 0.30 -16.66 22.02
C GLY A 451 1.35 -15.76 22.67
N VAL A 452 2.59 -15.83 22.21
CA VAL A 452 3.70 -15.06 22.77
C VAL A 452 3.56 -13.56 22.46
N VAL A 453 3.16 -13.18 21.26
CA VAL A 453 2.92 -11.77 20.91
C VAL A 453 1.73 -11.22 21.70
N HIS A 454 0.64 -11.97 21.79
CA HIS A 454 -0.55 -11.59 22.55
C HIS A 454 -0.25 -11.47 24.06
N ASP A 455 0.47 -12.43 24.64
CA ASP A 455 0.81 -12.42 26.07
C ASP A 455 1.76 -11.27 26.43
N LEU A 456 2.61 -10.86 25.51
CA LEU A 456 3.51 -9.73 25.71
C LEU A 456 2.79 -8.39 25.65
N ILE A 457 1.95 -8.22 24.65
CA ILE A 457 1.16 -7.01 24.51
C ILE A 457 0.20 -6.90 25.68
N SER A 458 -0.46 -7.99 26.07
CA SER A 458 -1.38 -8.00 27.20
C SER A 458 -0.67 -7.88 28.57
N SER A 459 0.59 -8.32 28.70
CA SER A 459 1.37 -8.15 29.95
C SER A 459 2.01 -6.76 30.06
N ALA A 460 2.37 -6.17 28.92
CA ALA A 460 2.94 -4.80 28.90
C ALA A 460 1.87 -3.72 29.03
N TRP A 461 0.61 -4.04 28.69
CA TRP A 461 -0.51 -3.07 28.64
C TRP A 461 -1.75 -3.57 29.36
N PRO A 462 -1.69 -3.92 30.64
CA PRO A 462 -2.83 -4.59 31.30
C PRO A 462 -4.07 -3.75 31.50
N GLN A 463 -4.05 -2.43 31.44
CA GLN A 463 -5.25 -1.59 31.63
C GLN A 463 -5.06 -0.16 31.08
N TYR A 464 -5.26 0.03 29.79
CA TYR A 464 -5.45 1.39 29.29
C TYR A 464 -6.96 1.65 29.13
N TYR A 465 -7.53 2.30 30.13
CA TYR A 465 -8.88 2.85 30.01
C TYR A 465 -8.81 4.23 29.40
N CYS A 466 -9.38 4.40 28.22
CA CYS A 466 -9.77 5.74 27.79
C CYS A 466 -10.94 6.19 28.66
N ARG A 467 -10.74 7.22 29.45
CA ARG A 467 -11.85 7.91 30.09
C ARG A 467 -12.44 8.89 29.06
N PRO A 468 -13.74 8.82 28.78
CA PRO A 468 -14.37 9.88 27.97
C PRO A 468 -14.18 11.21 28.68
N GLY A 469 -13.71 12.22 27.97
CA GLY A 469 -13.58 13.55 28.51
C GLY A 469 -14.91 14.03 29.04
N ARG A 470 -14.94 14.61 30.24
CA ARG A 470 -16.14 15.27 30.75
C ARG A 470 -16.31 16.57 29.95
N GLY A 471 -17.38 16.63 29.16
CA GLY A 471 -17.83 17.85 28.49
C GLY A 471 -18.29 18.91 29.47
#